data_2a0f39b97280c7829e03192dd1334aaa
#
_entry.id   2a0f39b97280c7829e03192dd1334aaa
#
_cell.length_a   1.000
_cell.length_b   1.000
_cell.length_c   1.000
_cell.angle_alpha   90.00
_cell.angle_beta   90.00
_cell.angle_gamma   90.00
#
_symmetry.space_group_name_H-M   'P 1'
#
loop_
_entity.id
_entity.type
_entity.pdbx_description
1 polymer ?
#
loop_
_entity_poly.entity_id
_entity_poly.type
_entity_poly.pdbx_seq_one_letter_code
_entity_poly.pdbx_strand_id
1 'polypeptide(L)'
;MKNKSLSIASIAALTMGFLIWGCTENSSSATKEITDQDRESIYYQELLYNHFLLSAYYYDAHLKNELNSDPDVYFKVLFTADFSKGACTSRYADVCGMYNQMSDRYTRYYDPEFSDGIMKALTESPESVGIGAEVDVIDNALVFTEIFRNSPAYFAGLQEGDIITAVNYRTITSQADYEEAIQGQKLDIIKIAYIRDGESHTAVIQLDSFNAPTVHLAYKSGIPVITIDEFTDITANEYGTYGEFHERLQKIVDNGDKSLIIDLRDNGGGTIEHCENASADLLSKGEKLATFVEATWDSVQSGIQNKIVQKFDTTTDYAEVDGIGKDLYVVFLANENTASCSEIMLMNITSNKASPIVGTTTYGKGIGQGYSETFAGGIFGITDAHIFDKNGETYHSFGIEPDHLIYDPDKQMAKAVEIATLGTEKRTAGYGKVSTGNFDKEAAGESSEAKVLDRDYIRRGAGSFRFKKVAN
;
A
#
# COMPACT_ATOMS: atom_id res chain seq x y z
N MET A 1 -9.55 2.03 -30.21
CA MET A 1 -10.66 1.21 -29.61
C MET A 1 -10.39 1.12 -28.14
N LYS A 2 -11.32 1.53 -27.31
CA LYS A 2 -11.13 1.73 -25.87
C LYS A 2 -10.96 0.37 -25.17
N ASN A 3 -9.78 0.05 -24.67
CA ASN A 3 -9.60 -1.04 -23.72
C ASN A 3 -10.09 -0.57 -22.35
N LYS A 4 -11.14 -1.22 -21.88
CA LYS A 4 -11.64 -1.08 -20.53
C LYS A 4 -10.79 -1.94 -19.63
N SER A 5 -10.09 -1.32 -18.70
CA SER A 5 -9.56 -1.99 -17.52
C SER A 5 -10.71 -2.64 -16.76
N LEU A 6 -10.64 -3.95 -16.55
CA LEU A 6 -11.56 -4.64 -15.64
C LEU A 6 -11.13 -4.32 -14.20
N SER A 7 -11.93 -3.47 -13.56
CA SER A 7 -11.88 -3.34 -12.11
C SER A 7 -12.37 -4.64 -11.45
N ILE A 8 -11.75 -5.02 -10.32
CA ILE A 8 -12.13 -6.16 -9.45
C ILE A 8 -13.49 -5.91 -8.74
N ALA A 9 -14.49 -5.51 -9.50
CA ALA A 9 -15.85 -5.26 -9.01
C ALA A 9 -16.89 -6.03 -9.82
N SER A 10 -16.68 -7.32 -10.08
CA SER A 10 -17.70 -8.13 -10.76
C SER A 10 -17.60 -9.62 -10.40
N ILE A 11 -17.75 -9.94 -9.12
CA ILE A 11 -18.21 -11.25 -8.68
C ILE A 11 -19.33 -11.03 -7.66
N ALA A 12 -20.51 -10.80 -8.16
CA ALA A 12 -21.73 -10.94 -7.37
C ALA A 12 -22.91 -11.17 -8.29
N ALA A 13 -23.68 -12.14 -7.95
CA ALA A 13 -25.03 -12.45 -8.41
C ALA A 13 -25.16 -13.74 -9.25
N LEU A 14 -25.20 -14.85 -8.53
CA LEU A 14 -26.09 -15.96 -8.93
C LEU A 14 -27.10 -16.14 -7.80
N THR A 15 -28.29 -15.60 -8.02
CA THR A 15 -29.47 -15.83 -7.19
C THR A 15 -30.03 -17.23 -7.47
N MET A 16 -29.97 -18.12 -6.48
CA MET A 16 -30.86 -19.28 -6.41
C MET A 16 -31.86 -19.04 -5.29
N GLY A 17 -33.12 -18.90 -5.70
CA GLY A 17 -34.26 -18.86 -4.79
C GLY A 17 -34.46 -20.19 -4.07
N PHE A 18 -34.60 -20.14 -2.76
CA PHE A 18 -35.18 -21.23 -1.98
C PHE A 18 -36.39 -20.73 -1.22
N LEU A 19 -37.43 -21.52 -1.38
CA LEU A 19 -38.76 -21.39 -0.81
C LEU A 19 -38.72 -21.33 0.72
N ILE A 20 -39.39 -20.32 1.25
CA ILE A 20 -39.67 -20.17 2.69
C ILE A 20 -40.75 -21.21 3.07
N TRP A 21 -40.41 -22.15 3.92
CA TRP A 21 -41.38 -22.88 4.70
C TRP A 21 -41.23 -22.44 6.16
N GLY A 22 -42.28 -21.82 6.64
CA GLY A 22 -42.35 -21.36 8.01
C GLY A 22 -42.47 -22.51 8.98
N CYS A 23 -41.65 -22.54 10.01
CA CYS A 23 -41.91 -23.17 11.29
C CYS A 23 -41.60 -22.15 12.38
N THR A 24 -42.64 -21.71 13.07
CA THR A 24 -42.52 -21.00 14.35
C THR A 24 -42.12 -22.03 15.38
N GLU A 25 -40.89 -22.04 15.82
CA GLU A 25 -40.46 -22.68 17.05
C GLU A 25 -39.80 -21.68 17.95
N ASN A 26 -40.25 -21.63 19.21
CA ASN A 26 -39.67 -20.92 20.32
C ASN A 26 -38.20 -21.28 20.47
N SER A 27 -37.29 -20.40 20.07
CA SER A 27 -35.86 -20.56 20.31
C SER A 27 -35.53 -20.18 21.74
N SER A 28 -35.59 -21.14 22.65
CA SER A 28 -34.66 -21.12 23.78
C SER A 28 -33.27 -21.28 23.16
N SER A 29 -32.38 -20.28 23.32
CA SER A 29 -30.98 -20.35 22.96
C SER A 29 -30.31 -21.46 23.76
N ALA A 30 -30.36 -22.70 23.29
CA ALA A 30 -29.51 -23.75 23.79
C ALA A 30 -28.08 -23.34 23.39
N THR A 31 -27.27 -22.87 24.33
CA THR A 31 -25.82 -22.76 24.16
C THR A 31 -25.33 -24.17 23.80
N LYS A 32 -24.88 -24.32 22.57
CA LYS A 32 -24.37 -25.60 22.09
C LYS A 32 -23.07 -25.87 22.86
N GLU A 33 -23.06 -26.98 23.61
CA GLU A 33 -21.88 -27.34 24.41
C GLU A 33 -20.68 -27.59 23.48
N ILE A 34 -19.54 -26.96 23.75
CA ILE A 34 -18.29 -27.14 23.02
C ILE A 34 -17.62 -28.39 23.57
N THR A 35 -17.49 -29.42 22.73
CA THR A 35 -16.88 -30.70 23.11
C THR A 35 -15.35 -30.62 23.12
N ASP A 36 -14.69 -31.59 23.78
CA ASP A 36 -13.23 -31.69 23.75
C ASP A 36 -12.69 -31.83 22.30
N GLN A 37 -13.40 -32.60 21.46
CA GLN A 37 -13.05 -32.75 20.05
C GLN A 37 -13.14 -31.41 19.27
N ASP A 38 -14.11 -30.56 19.61
CA ASP A 38 -14.21 -29.22 19.03
C ASP A 38 -12.99 -28.38 19.43
N ARG A 39 -12.58 -28.42 20.70
CA ARG A 39 -11.43 -27.65 21.25
C ARG A 39 -10.09 -28.09 20.64
N GLU A 40 -9.97 -29.37 20.24
CA GLU A 40 -8.79 -29.89 19.55
C GLU A 40 -8.78 -29.60 18.03
N SER A 41 -9.89 -29.11 17.47
CA SER A 41 -9.97 -28.83 16.03
C SER A 41 -9.14 -27.62 15.64
N ILE A 42 -8.53 -27.68 14.45
CA ILE A 42 -7.77 -26.54 13.88
C ILE A 42 -8.63 -25.27 13.77
N TYR A 43 -9.94 -25.41 13.52
CA TYR A 43 -10.87 -24.29 13.38
C TYR A 43 -11.11 -23.55 14.70
N TYR A 44 -11.25 -24.30 15.80
CA TYR A 44 -11.37 -23.69 17.12
C TYR A 44 -10.04 -23.03 17.56
N GLN A 45 -8.92 -23.69 17.29
CA GLN A 45 -7.60 -23.11 17.61
C GLN A 45 -7.35 -21.85 16.80
N GLU A 46 -7.74 -21.81 15.53
CA GLU A 46 -7.66 -20.61 14.68
C GLU A 46 -8.56 -19.48 15.22
N LEU A 47 -9.76 -19.80 15.70
CA LEU A 47 -10.63 -18.83 16.35
C LEU A 47 -9.97 -18.25 17.61
N LEU A 48 -9.42 -19.10 18.49
CA LEU A 48 -8.74 -18.65 19.71
C LEU A 48 -7.54 -17.75 19.41
N TYR A 49 -6.76 -18.12 18.40
CA TYR A 49 -5.59 -17.36 17.98
C TYR A 49 -6.00 -15.99 17.45
N ASN A 50 -6.99 -15.93 16.59
CA ASN A 50 -7.50 -14.65 16.05
C ASN A 50 -8.19 -13.80 17.11
N HIS A 51 -8.89 -14.42 18.09
CA HIS A 51 -9.41 -13.70 19.24
C HIS A 51 -8.30 -13.06 20.08
N PHE A 52 -7.19 -13.81 20.29
CA PHE A 52 -6.01 -13.25 20.95
C PHE A 52 -5.45 -12.06 20.15
N LEU A 53 -5.27 -12.20 18.83
CA LEU A 53 -4.74 -11.13 17.98
C LEU A 53 -5.61 -9.86 18.04
N LEU A 54 -6.92 -10.00 17.93
CA LEU A 54 -7.85 -8.87 18.09
C LEU A 54 -7.76 -8.24 19.47
N SER A 55 -7.69 -9.05 20.54
CA SER A 55 -7.58 -8.55 21.91
C SER A 55 -6.27 -7.80 22.16
N ALA A 56 -5.20 -8.20 21.49
CA ALA A 56 -3.86 -7.66 21.68
C ALA A 56 -3.59 -6.43 20.81
N TYR A 57 -3.98 -6.48 19.54
CA TYR A 57 -3.53 -5.55 18.52
C TYR A 57 -4.64 -4.69 17.92
N TYR A 58 -5.93 -5.11 17.95
CA TYR A 58 -6.98 -4.26 17.42
C TYR A 58 -7.12 -2.99 18.27
N TYR A 59 -6.83 -1.85 17.67
CA TYR A 59 -6.71 -0.56 18.37
C TYR A 59 -7.95 -0.23 19.23
N ASP A 60 -9.14 -0.48 18.69
CA ASP A 60 -10.41 -0.17 19.35
C ASP A 60 -10.99 -1.30 20.20
N ALA A 61 -10.34 -2.47 20.30
CA ALA A 61 -10.89 -3.66 20.94
C ALA A 61 -11.46 -3.40 22.35
N HIS A 62 -10.69 -2.72 23.19
CA HIS A 62 -11.07 -2.41 24.57
C HIS A 62 -11.68 -1.02 24.73
N LEU A 63 -11.34 -0.09 23.84
CA LEU A 63 -11.88 1.28 23.88
C LEU A 63 -13.38 1.30 23.57
N LYS A 64 -13.83 0.46 22.64
CA LYS A 64 -15.23 0.40 22.18
C LYS A 64 -16.00 -0.81 22.70
N ASN A 65 -15.34 -1.74 23.42
CA ASN A 65 -15.95 -3.01 23.88
C ASN A 65 -16.59 -3.83 22.74
N GLU A 66 -15.95 -3.85 21.58
CA GLU A 66 -16.47 -4.53 20.39
C GLU A 66 -16.19 -6.03 20.41
N LEU A 67 -15.15 -6.46 21.13
CA LEU A 67 -14.74 -7.85 21.24
C LEU A 67 -15.20 -8.42 22.58
N ASN A 68 -15.98 -9.53 22.56
CA ASN A 68 -16.31 -10.25 23.77
C ASN A 68 -15.05 -10.91 24.35
N SER A 69 -14.86 -10.84 25.66
CA SER A 69 -13.70 -11.43 26.34
C SER A 69 -13.70 -12.96 26.34
N ASP A 70 -14.84 -13.60 26.10
CA ASP A 70 -15.00 -15.05 25.99
C ASP A 70 -15.04 -15.45 24.51
N PRO A 71 -13.98 -16.11 23.96
CA PRO A 71 -13.97 -16.55 22.57
C PRO A 71 -15.00 -17.61 22.24
N ASP A 72 -15.47 -18.36 23.25
CA ASP A 72 -16.43 -19.46 23.04
C ASP A 72 -17.78 -18.94 22.50
N VAL A 73 -18.11 -17.66 22.72
CA VAL A 73 -19.33 -17.03 22.19
C VAL A 73 -19.34 -16.93 20.67
N TYR A 74 -18.19 -17.00 20.03
CA TYR A 74 -18.06 -16.92 18.56
C TYR A 74 -18.07 -18.30 17.91
N PHE A 75 -17.84 -19.39 18.63
CA PHE A 75 -17.69 -20.72 18.08
C PHE A 75 -19.03 -21.34 17.72
N LYS A 76 -19.16 -21.87 16.51
CA LYS A 76 -20.38 -22.49 15.95
C LYS A 76 -21.62 -21.60 15.97
N VAL A 77 -21.43 -20.30 15.98
CA VAL A 77 -22.49 -19.32 15.77
C VAL A 77 -22.70 -19.17 14.27
N LEU A 78 -23.96 -19.31 13.81
CA LEU A 78 -24.29 -19.05 12.40
C LEU A 78 -24.25 -17.55 12.15
N PHE A 79 -23.11 -17.06 11.69
CA PHE A 79 -23.03 -15.72 11.14
C PHE A 79 -23.55 -15.74 9.69
N THR A 80 -24.32 -14.72 9.31
CA THR A 80 -24.59 -14.45 7.90
C THR A 80 -23.25 -14.08 7.27
N ALA A 81 -22.84 -14.82 6.25
CA ALA A 81 -21.58 -14.56 5.58
C ALA A 81 -21.60 -13.16 4.97
N ASP A 82 -20.95 -12.22 5.64
CA ASP A 82 -20.66 -10.89 5.11
C ASP A 82 -19.21 -10.90 4.60
N PHE A 83 -19.06 -11.05 3.30
CA PHE A 83 -17.75 -11.05 2.63
C PHE A 83 -17.18 -9.65 2.42
N SER A 84 -17.84 -8.60 2.89
CA SER A 84 -17.35 -7.21 2.76
C SER A 84 -16.07 -6.94 3.55
N LYS A 85 -15.80 -7.75 4.59
CA LYS A 85 -14.64 -7.62 5.48
C LYS A 85 -13.68 -8.80 5.40
N GLY A 86 -13.39 -9.28 4.22
CA GLY A 86 -12.48 -10.39 4.02
C GLY A 86 -13.10 -11.48 3.14
N ALA A 87 -12.46 -12.64 3.09
CA ALA A 87 -12.93 -13.80 2.35
C ALA A 87 -12.86 -15.04 3.23
N CYS A 88 -14.00 -15.70 3.42
CA CYS A 88 -14.13 -16.88 4.25
C CYS A 88 -14.94 -17.96 3.56
N THR A 89 -14.55 -19.20 3.80
CA THR A 89 -15.35 -20.39 3.56
C THR A 89 -16.18 -20.71 4.80
N SER A 90 -17.14 -21.66 4.67
CA SER A 90 -17.93 -22.13 5.79
C SER A 90 -17.11 -22.76 6.93
N ARG A 91 -15.86 -23.16 6.67
CA ARG A 91 -14.97 -23.76 7.66
C ARG A 91 -14.44 -22.76 8.69
N TYR A 92 -14.23 -21.51 8.26
CA TYR A 92 -13.71 -20.42 9.08
C TYR A 92 -14.75 -19.31 9.32
N ALA A 93 -16.02 -19.62 9.12
CA ALA A 93 -17.12 -18.67 9.27
C ALA A 93 -17.17 -18.04 10.68
N ASP A 94 -16.77 -18.79 11.71
CA ASP A 94 -16.71 -18.31 13.08
C ASP A 94 -15.65 -17.18 13.25
N VAL A 95 -14.48 -17.37 12.65
CA VAL A 95 -13.41 -16.36 12.66
C VAL A 95 -13.88 -15.09 11.92
N CYS A 96 -14.40 -15.26 10.69
CA CYS A 96 -14.95 -14.14 9.93
C CYS A 96 -16.09 -13.43 10.65
N GLY A 97 -16.97 -14.17 11.28
CA GLY A 97 -18.08 -13.62 12.06
C GLY A 97 -17.59 -12.76 13.25
N MET A 98 -16.50 -13.18 13.88
CA MET A 98 -15.85 -12.38 14.92
C MET A 98 -15.30 -11.07 14.36
N TYR A 99 -14.53 -11.11 13.25
CA TYR A 99 -14.01 -9.90 12.60
C TYR A 99 -15.11 -8.96 12.09
N ASN A 100 -16.22 -9.50 11.59
CA ASN A 100 -17.35 -8.69 11.13
C ASN A 100 -18.04 -7.88 12.22
N GLN A 101 -17.84 -8.20 13.50
CA GLN A 101 -18.36 -7.42 14.63
C GLN A 101 -17.54 -6.17 14.92
N MET A 102 -16.28 -6.09 14.43
CA MET A 102 -15.47 -4.90 14.60
C MET A 102 -16.05 -3.76 13.75
N SER A 103 -16.18 -2.56 14.32
CA SER A 103 -16.72 -1.38 13.60
C SER A 103 -15.79 -0.87 12.51
N ASP A 104 -14.49 -1.13 12.64
CA ASP A 104 -13.52 -0.78 11.64
C ASP A 104 -13.64 -1.66 10.39
N ARG A 105 -13.76 -1.01 9.23
CA ARG A 105 -13.90 -1.69 7.94
C ARG A 105 -12.60 -2.28 7.39
N TYR A 106 -11.46 -1.95 7.97
CA TYR A 106 -10.14 -2.39 7.50
C TYR A 106 -9.64 -3.61 8.27
N THR A 107 -10.17 -3.87 9.47
CA THR A 107 -9.88 -5.07 10.25
C THR A 107 -10.61 -6.27 9.65
N ARG A 108 -9.85 -7.27 9.14
CA ARG A 108 -10.33 -8.34 8.26
C ARG A 108 -9.63 -9.66 8.52
N TYR A 109 -10.28 -10.75 8.14
CA TYR A 109 -9.68 -12.07 8.04
C TYR A 109 -9.95 -12.69 6.67
N TYR A 110 -8.95 -13.38 6.14
CA TYR A 110 -9.00 -14.16 4.92
C TYR A 110 -8.57 -15.57 5.26
N ASP A 111 -9.40 -16.58 4.93
CA ASP A 111 -9.04 -17.94 5.24
C ASP A 111 -7.95 -18.50 4.31
N PRO A 112 -7.36 -19.69 4.64
CA PRO A 112 -6.22 -20.23 3.90
C PRO A 112 -6.44 -20.42 2.39
N GLU A 113 -7.69 -20.54 1.94
CA GLU A 113 -8.01 -20.71 0.52
C GLU A 113 -7.69 -19.44 -0.30
N PHE A 114 -7.71 -18.27 0.34
CA PHE A 114 -7.50 -16.98 -0.32
C PHE A 114 -6.12 -16.38 -0.05
N SER A 115 -5.32 -16.97 0.85
CA SER A 115 -4.07 -16.39 1.38
C SER A 115 -3.09 -15.96 0.30
N ASP A 116 -2.76 -16.86 -0.63
CA ASP A 116 -1.76 -16.57 -1.68
C ASP A 116 -2.17 -15.38 -2.54
N GLY A 117 -3.45 -15.35 -2.95
CA GLY A 117 -3.96 -14.25 -3.78
C GLY A 117 -4.00 -12.91 -3.06
N ILE A 118 -4.35 -12.93 -1.77
CA ILE A 118 -4.38 -11.72 -0.94
C ILE A 118 -2.96 -11.22 -0.70
N MET A 119 -2.03 -12.11 -0.37
CA MET A 119 -0.64 -11.73 -0.16
C MET A 119 -0.04 -11.09 -1.39
N LYS A 120 -0.21 -11.76 -2.53
CA LYS A 120 0.25 -11.21 -3.81
C LYS A 120 -0.33 -9.83 -4.07
N ALA A 121 -1.64 -9.65 -3.88
CA ALA A 121 -2.31 -8.35 -4.08
C ALA A 121 -1.85 -7.25 -3.11
N LEU A 122 -1.28 -7.62 -1.96
CA LEU A 122 -0.79 -6.68 -0.96
C LEU A 122 0.68 -6.29 -1.14
N THR A 123 1.50 -7.18 -1.73
CA THR A 123 2.97 -7.02 -1.76
C THR A 123 3.55 -6.86 -3.15
N GLU A 124 2.80 -7.17 -4.21
CA GLU A 124 3.30 -7.17 -5.58
C GLU A 124 2.57 -6.14 -6.43
N SER A 125 3.31 -5.42 -7.27
CA SER A 125 2.72 -4.61 -8.33
C SER A 125 2.01 -5.50 -9.37
N PRO A 126 1.08 -4.96 -10.16
CA PRO A 126 0.40 -5.71 -11.20
C PRO A 126 1.37 -6.39 -12.16
N GLU A 127 1.12 -7.67 -12.46
CA GLU A 127 1.86 -8.36 -13.50
C GLU A 127 1.45 -7.85 -14.89
N SER A 128 2.45 -7.61 -15.73
CA SER A 128 2.31 -7.36 -17.16
C SER A 128 2.97 -8.47 -17.95
N VAL A 129 2.51 -8.72 -19.17
CA VAL A 129 3.15 -9.65 -20.11
C VAL A 129 3.77 -8.85 -21.23
N GLY A 130 5.06 -9.08 -21.51
CA GLY A 130 5.79 -8.36 -22.54
C GLY A 130 7.27 -8.57 -22.44
N ILE A 131 8.04 -7.61 -22.93
CA ILE A 131 9.50 -7.63 -22.80
C ILE A 131 9.97 -6.94 -21.51
N GLY A 132 9.21 -6.01 -20.94
CA GLY A 132 9.55 -5.25 -19.73
C GLY A 132 10.64 -4.21 -19.98
N ALA A 133 10.32 -3.21 -20.80
CA ALA A 133 11.19 -2.07 -21.09
C ALA A 133 10.37 -0.86 -21.54
N GLU A 134 10.87 0.33 -21.24
CA GLU A 134 10.37 1.59 -21.81
C GLU A 134 11.24 2.07 -22.96
N VAL A 135 10.61 2.77 -23.90
CA VAL A 135 11.29 3.35 -25.06
C VAL A 135 10.82 4.79 -25.28
N ASP A 136 11.71 5.61 -25.78
CA ASP A 136 11.38 6.96 -26.22
C ASP A 136 12.17 7.32 -27.50
N VAL A 137 11.76 8.39 -28.16
CA VAL A 137 12.44 8.92 -29.35
C VAL A 137 13.46 9.98 -28.94
N ILE A 138 14.74 9.62 -29.00
CA ILE A 138 15.87 10.51 -28.69
C ILE A 138 16.67 10.74 -29.96
N ASP A 139 16.87 12.00 -30.39
CA ASP A 139 17.60 12.38 -31.60
C ASP A 139 17.12 11.66 -32.87
N ASN A 140 15.82 11.50 -33.04
CA ASN A 140 15.12 10.76 -34.09
C ASN A 140 15.41 9.25 -34.12
N ALA A 141 15.96 8.67 -33.07
CA ALA A 141 16.14 7.24 -32.89
C ALA A 141 15.24 6.72 -31.79
N LEU A 142 14.72 5.51 -31.93
CA LEU A 142 13.99 4.84 -30.86
C LEU A 142 14.97 4.15 -29.92
N VAL A 143 14.99 4.52 -28.67
CA VAL A 143 15.99 4.13 -27.68
C VAL A 143 15.30 3.50 -26.47
N PHE A 144 15.87 2.41 -25.94
CA PHE A 144 15.45 1.93 -24.62
C PHE A 144 15.85 2.94 -23.54
N THR A 145 14.88 3.53 -22.89
CA THR A 145 15.08 4.50 -21.80
C THR A 145 15.08 3.85 -20.43
N GLU A 146 14.51 2.63 -20.35
CA GLU A 146 14.53 1.82 -19.15
C GLU A 146 14.36 0.33 -19.47
N ILE A 147 15.09 -0.50 -18.74
CA ILE A 147 14.96 -1.96 -18.77
C ILE A 147 14.52 -2.41 -17.37
N PHE A 148 13.32 -2.96 -17.27
CA PHE A 148 12.77 -3.39 -15.98
C PHE A 148 13.55 -4.58 -15.43
N ARG A 149 13.91 -4.52 -14.18
CA ARG A 149 14.61 -5.60 -13.50
C ARG A 149 13.77 -6.89 -13.52
N ASN A 150 14.44 -8.02 -13.67
CA ASN A 150 13.80 -9.34 -13.75
C ASN A 150 12.79 -9.52 -14.92
N SER A 151 12.79 -8.63 -15.88
CA SER A 151 11.98 -8.74 -17.10
C SER A 151 12.65 -9.59 -18.19
N PRO A 152 11.90 -10.04 -19.21
CA PRO A 152 12.48 -10.71 -20.38
C PRO A 152 13.58 -9.90 -21.08
N ALA A 153 13.45 -8.58 -21.20
CA ALA A 153 14.46 -7.70 -21.77
C ALA A 153 15.75 -7.67 -20.95
N TYR A 154 15.62 -7.64 -19.61
CA TYR A 154 16.74 -7.71 -18.68
C TYR A 154 17.54 -9.01 -18.86
N PHE A 155 16.85 -10.16 -18.84
CA PHE A 155 17.49 -11.46 -19.03
C PHE A 155 18.08 -11.68 -20.43
N ALA A 156 17.55 -10.97 -21.44
CA ALA A 156 18.11 -10.95 -22.79
C ALA A 156 19.33 -10.04 -22.94
N GLY A 157 19.70 -9.28 -21.88
CA GLY A 157 20.87 -8.41 -21.84
C GLY A 157 20.70 -7.09 -22.59
N LEU A 158 19.47 -6.64 -22.81
CA LEU A 158 19.20 -5.28 -23.28
C LEU A 158 19.58 -4.26 -22.20
N GLN A 159 19.94 -3.06 -22.61
CA GLN A 159 20.39 -1.97 -21.75
C GLN A 159 19.75 -0.64 -22.15
N GLU A 160 19.67 0.27 -21.19
CA GLU A 160 19.35 1.67 -21.47
C GLU A 160 20.37 2.24 -22.49
N GLY A 161 19.89 3.01 -23.44
CA GLY A 161 20.70 3.57 -24.51
C GLY A 161 20.81 2.69 -25.75
N ASP A 162 20.35 1.44 -25.75
CA ASP A 162 20.28 0.61 -26.97
C ASP A 162 19.31 1.23 -27.97
N ILE A 163 19.79 1.44 -29.22
CA ILE A 163 18.99 2.02 -30.30
C ILE A 163 18.28 0.91 -31.07
N ILE A 164 16.97 0.89 -31.04
CA ILE A 164 16.16 -0.13 -31.74
C ILE A 164 16.14 0.13 -33.23
N THR A 165 16.47 -0.88 -34.02
CA THR A 165 16.47 -0.79 -35.49
C THR A 165 15.42 -1.67 -36.16
N ALA A 166 15.12 -2.84 -35.59
CA ALA A 166 14.10 -3.72 -36.10
C ALA A 166 13.51 -4.63 -35.00
N VAL A 167 12.25 -5.02 -35.18
CA VAL A 167 11.58 -6.05 -34.38
C VAL A 167 11.05 -7.11 -35.33
N ASN A 168 11.36 -8.40 -35.08
CA ASN A 168 10.96 -9.53 -35.93
C ASN A 168 11.26 -9.31 -37.41
N TYR A 169 12.46 -8.76 -37.72
CA TYR A 169 12.95 -8.38 -39.07
C TYR A 169 12.18 -7.22 -39.73
N ARG A 170 11.19 -6.61 -39.07
CA ARG A 170 10.54 -5.38 -39.52
C ARG A 170 11.33 -4.18 -39.00
N THR A 171 11.77 -3.32 -39.89
CA THR A 171 12.40 -2.04 -39.51
C THR A 171 11.41 -1.19 -38.69
N ILE A 172 11.86 -0.63 -37.58
CA ILE A 172 11.08 0.25 -36.71
C ILE A 172 11.51 1.68 -37.03
N THR A 173 10.50 2.54 -37.27
CA THR A 173 10.73 3.94 -37.65
C THR A 173 9.98 4.91 -36.71
N SER A 174 9.14 4.38 -35.84
CA SER A 174 8.35 5.17 -34.85
C SER A 174 8.06 4.34 -33.63
N GLN A 175 7.68 5.02 -32.54
CA GLN A 175 7.21 4.38 -31.32
C GLN A 175 5.95 3.53 -31.59
N ALA A 176 5.02 4.01 -32.44
CA ALA A 176 3.82 3.26 -32.78
C ALA A 176 4.15 1.96 -33.54
N ASP A 177 5.17 1.96 -34.46
CA ASP A 177 5.63 0.75 -35.10
C ASP A 177 6.20 -0.26 -34.12
N TYR A 178 6.92 0.23 -33.11
CA TYR A 178 7.48 -0.59 -32.06
C TYR A 178 6.39 -1.20 -31.18
N GLU A 179 5.45 -0.38 -30.67
CA GLU A 179 4.34 -0.82 -29.85
C GLU A 179 3.48 -1.90 -30.54
N GLU A 180 3.25 -1.75 -31.86
CA GLU A 180 2.59 -2.79 -32.65
C GLU A 180 3.43 -4.08 -32.75
N ALA A 181 4.74 -3.94 -32.99
CA ALA A 181 5.63 -5.05 -33.28
C ALA A 181 5.99 -5.91 -32.07
N ILE A 182 5.91 -5.35 -30.86
CA ILE A 182 6.18 -6.06 -29.60
C ILE A 182 4.94 -6.74 -29.00
N GLN A 183 3.75 -6.56 -29.60
CA GLN A 183 2.54 -7.22 -29.11
C GLN A 183 2.67 -8.74 -29.23
N GLY A 184 2.26 -9.44 -28.18
CA GLY A 184 2.29 -10.89 -28.13
C GLY A 184 1.68 -11.43 -26.84
N GLN A 185 1.67 -12.75 -26.75
CA GLN A 185 1.23 -13.48 -25.56
C GLN A 185 2.45 -14.06 -24.84
N LYS A 186 2.24 -14.46 -23.60
CA LYS A 186 3.25 -15.18 -22.83
C LYS A 186 3.76 -16.39 -23.62
N LEU A 187 5.08 -16.58 -23.68
CA LEU A 187 5.84 -17.56 -24.43
C LEU A 187 6.07 -17.24 -25.92
N ASP A 188 5.48 -16.21 -26.48
CA ASP A 188 5.84 -15.77 -27.83
C ASP A 188 7.31 -15.30 -27.88
N ILE A 189 7.96 -15.50 -29.02
CA ILE A 189 9.36 -15.13 -29.20
C ILE A 189 9.44 -13.88 -30.07
N ILE A 190 10.14 -12.86 -29.56
CA ILE A 190 10.43 -11.61 -30.28
C ILE A 190 11.94 -11.51 -30.50
N LYS A 191 12.33 -11.06 -31.67
CA LYS A 191 13.72 -10.71 -32.02
C LYS A 191 13.84 -9.20 -32.15
N ILE A 192 14.76 -8.59 -31.38
CA ILE A 192 15.04 -7.17 -31.44
C ILE A 192 16.45 -6.98 -31.98
N ALA A 193 16.56 -6.28 -33.11
CA ALA A 193 17.85 -5.79 -33.62
C ALA A 193 18.09 -4.37 -33.09
N TYR A 194 19.27 -4.13 -32.55
CA TYR A 194 19.63 -2.86 -31.93
C TYR A 194 21.09 -2.50 -32.17
N ILE A 195 21.43 -1.23 -31.96
CA ILE A 195 22.81 -0.72 -32.00
C ILE A 195 23.21 -0.33 -30.57
N ARG A 196 24.37 -0.82 -30.12
CA ARG A 196 25.05 -0.44 -28.88
C ARG A 196 26.50 -0.12 -29.23
N ASP A 197 27.00 1.03 -28.77
CA ASP A 197 28.39 1.48 -29.05
C ASP A 197 28.77 1.51 -30.54
N GLY A 198 27.80 1.75 -31.40
CA GLY A 198 27.97 1.75 -32.87
C GLY A 198 28.00 0.37 -33.54
N GLU A 199 27.86 -0.71 -32.77
CA GLU A 199 27.82 -2.08 -33.30
C GLU A 199 26.39 -2.63 -33.33
N SER A 200 26.08 -3.47 -34.33
CA SER A 200 24.76 -4.10 -34.49
C SER A 200 24.69 -5.39 -33.70
N HIS A 201 23.63 -5.52 -32.89
CA HIS A 201 23.33 -6.68 -32.07
C HIS A 201 21.92 -7.20 -32.33
N THR A 202 21.65 -8.40 -31.81
CA THR A 202 20.30 -8.99 -31.82
C THR A 202 20.04 -9.70 -30.50
N ALA A 203 18.93 -9.36 -29.88
CA ALA A 203 18.38 -10.08 -28.75
C ALA A 203 17.21 -10.97 -29.19
N VAL A 204 17.11 -12.17 -28.60
CA VAL A 204 15.98 -13.09 -28.77
C VAL A 204 15.31 -13.17 -27.41
N ILE A 205 14.05 -12.74 -27.34
CA ILE A 205 13.30 -12.54 -26.10
C ILE A 205 12.06 -13.41 -26.15
N GLN A 206 11.87 -14.25 -25.15
CA GLN A 206 10.59 -14.91 -24.92
C GLN A 206 9.76 -14.02 -23.99
N LEU A 207 8.56 -13.62 -24.44
CA LEU A 207 7.65 -12.83 -23.61
C LEU A 207 7.23 -13.61 -22.36
N ASP A 208 7.29 -12.97 -21.23
CA ASP A 208 6.87 -13.54 -19.94
C ASP A 208 6.21 -12.48 -19.07
N SER A 209 5.67 -12.92 -17.93
CA SER A 209 5.17 -12.03 -16.88
C SER A 209 6.35 -11.34 -16.19
N PHE A 210 6.14 -10.09 -15.81
CA PHE A 210 7.03 -9.32 -14.95
C PHE A 210 6.18 -8.35 -14.11
N ASN A 211 6.67 -7.95 -12.94
CA ASN A 211 6.03 -6.94 -12.13
C ASN A 211 6.23 -5.56 -12.77
N ALA A 212 5.14 -4.84 -13.01
CA ALA A 212 5.22 -3.51 -13.59
C ALA A 212 5.89 -2.50 -12.63
N PRO A 213 6.61 -1.48 -13.14
CA PRO A 213 7.06 -0.39 -12.28
C PRO A 213 5.85 0.38 -11.73
N THR A 214 6.03 0.93 -10.54
CA THR A 214 5.02 1.74 -9.84
C THR A 214 5.37 3.22 -9.83
N VAL A 215 6.58 3.58 -10.29
CA VAL A 215 7.06 4.97 -10.33
C VAL A 215 7.50 5.35 -11.73
N HIS A 216 6.91 6.41 -12.26
CA HIS A 216 7.14 6.91 -13.61
C HIS A 216 7.70 8.32 -13.58
N LEU A 217 8.72 8.61 -14.40
CA LEU A 217 9.28 9.94 -14.57
C LEU A 217 8.94 10.49 -15.95
N ALA A 218 8.34 11.65 -15.99
CA ALA A 218 8.07 12.40 -17.23
C ALA A 218 8.43 13.88 -17.05
N TYR A 219 8.53 14.63 -18.15
CA TYR A 219 8.74 16.07 -18.08
C TYR A 219 7.54 16.80 -18.68
N LYS A 220 7.05 17.82 -17.97
CA LYS A 220 5.97 18.71 -18.42
C LYS A 220 6.48 20.14 -18.44
N SER A 221 6.60 20.71 -19.66
CA SER A 221 7.19 22.07 -19.85
C SER A 221 8.56 22.24 -19.20
N GLY A 222 9.39 21.21 -19.20
CA GLY A 222 10.72 21.19 -18.59
C GLY A 222 10.75 20.97 -17.07
N ILE A 223 9.59 20.73 -16.44
CA ILE A 223 9.52 20.38 -15.00
C ILE A 223 9.39 18.85 -14.89
N PRO A 224 10.23 18.17 -14.08
CA PRO A 224 10.10 16.75 -13.83
C PRO A 224 8.83 16.45 -13.02
N VAL A 225 8.14 15.37 -13.41
CA VAL A 225 6.95 14.84 -12.76
C VAL A 225 7.21 13.38 -12.43
N ILE A 226 7.24 13.04 -11.16
CA ILE A 226 7.21 11.67 -10.67
C ILE A 226 5.76 11.30 -10.38
N THR A 227 5.22 10.32 -11.08
CA THR A 227 3.93 9.70 -10.75
C THR A 227 4.20 8.42 -9.97
N ILE A 228 3.51 8.23 -8.85
CA ILE A 228 3.59 7.02 -8.03
C ILE A 228 2.20 6.38 -8.03
N ASP A 229 2.08 5.17 -8.58
CA ASP A 229 0.79 4.48 -8.72
C ASP A 229 0.37 3.82 -7.40
N GLU A 230 1.32 3.19 -6.70
CA GLU A 230 1.13 2.54 -5.40
C GLU A 230 2.47 2.37 -4.69
N PHE A 231 2.43 1.99 -3.40
CA PHE A 231 3.62 1.66 -2.61
C PHE A 231 3.65 0.17 -2.31
N THR A 232 4.55 -0.59 -2.95
CA THR A 232 4.59 -2.05 -2.84
C THR A 232 6.01 -2.59 -2.83
N ASP A 233 6.18 -3.80 -2.27
CA ASP A 233 7.51 -4.39 -2.00
C ASP A 233 8.12 -5.02 -3.25
N ILE A 234 7.30 -5.62 -4.12
CA ILE A 234 7.76 -6.36 -5.29
C ILE A 234 7.30 -5.62 -6.56
N THR A 235 8.27 -5.01 -7.23
CA THR A 235 8.08 -4.26 -8.47
C THR A 235 9.17 -4.64 -9.49
N ALA A 236 9.32 -3.84 -10.53
CA ALA A 236 10.46 -3.92 -11.44
C ALA A 236 11.82 -3.62 -10.78
N ASN A 237 11.86 -3.12 -9.55
CA ASN A 237 13.06 -2.78 -8.79
C ASN A 237 13.27 -3.73 -7.60
N GLU A 238 14.54 -3.96 -7.22
CA GLU A 238 14.91 -4.83 -6.08
C GLU A 238 14.40 -4.29 -4.72
N TYR A 239 14.27 -2.97 -4.62
CA TYR A 239 13.82 -2.27 -3.41
C TYR A 239 12.39 -1.75 -3.53
N GLY A 240 11.58 -2.36 -4.40
CA GLY A 240 10.18 -2.00 -4.60
C GLY A 240 9.98 -0.56 -5.06
N THR A 241 8.82 0.00 -4.75
CA THR A 241 8.46 1.38 -5.12
C THR A 241 9.48 2.42 -4.62
N TYR A 242 10.04 2.23 -3.42
CA TYR A 242 11.08 3.15 -2.93
C TYR A 242 12.33 3.15 -3.81
N GLY A 243 12.80 1.97 -4.24
CA GLY A 243 13.96 1.87 -5.12
C GLY A 243 13.73 2.59 -6.46
N GLU A 244 12.56 2.41 -7.05
CA GLU A 244 12.17 3.11 -8.28
C GLU A 244 12.12 4.63 -8.06
N PHE A 245 11.51 5.09 -6.96
CA PHE A 245 11.46 6.50 -6.61
C PHE A 245 12.84 7.12 -6.45
N HIS A 246 13.72 6.45 -5.70
CA HIS A 246 15.09 6.89 -5.45
C HIS A 246 15.88 7.05 -6.76
N GLU A 247 15.81 6.07 -7.67
CA GLU A 247 16.48 6.12 -8.98
C GLU A 247 15.96 7.29 -9.84
N ARG A 248 14.64 7.54 -9.85
CA ARG A 248 14.06 8.68 -10.59
C ARG A 248 14.48 10.01 -9.98
N LEU A 249 14.47 10.09 -8.66
CA LEU A 249 14.90 11.28 -7.93
C LEU A 249 16.38 11.59 -8.16
N GLN A 250 17.24 10.56 -8.18
CA GLN A 250 18.65 10.73 -8.49
C GLN A 250 18.86 11.29 -9.91
N LYS A 251 18.14 10.78 -10.93
CA LYS A 251 18.18 11.33 -12.29
C LYS A 251 17.82 12.82 -12.32
N ILE A 252 16.80 13.24 -11.57
CA ILE A 252 16.38 14.67 -11.44
C ILE A 252 17.48 15.53 -10.81
N VAL A 253 18.06 15.05 -9.73
CA VAL A 253 19.14 15.78 -9.02
C VAL A 253 20.37 15.89 -9.91
N ASP A 254 20.77 14.84 -10.60
CA ASP A 254 21.92 14.81 -11.50
C ASP A 254 21.74 15.74 -12.71
N ASN A 255 20.49 15.88 -13.21
CA ASN A 255 20.15 16.87 -14.24
C ASN A 255 20.23 18.33 -13.74
N GLY A 256 20.32 18.54 -12.44
CA GLY A 256 20.38 19.86 -11.82
C GLY A 256 19.03 20.58 -11.72
N ASP A 257 17.93 19.86 -11.86
CA ASP A 257 16.58 20.38 -11.69
C ASP A 257 16.40 20.99 -10.30
N LYS A 258 15.51 21.99 -10.17
CA LYS A 258 15.29 22.73 -8.92
C LYS A 258 13.90 22.52 -8.34
N SER A 259 13.00 22.02 -9.15
CA SER A 259 11.61 21.75 -8.79
C SER A 259 11.22 20.36 -9.20
N LEU A 260 10.25 19.78 -8.49
CA LEU A 260 9.71 18.45 -8.74
C LEU A 260 8.20 18.49 -8.51
N ILE A 261 7.42 17.88 -9.41
CA ILE A 261 6.02 17.58 -9.17
C ILE A 261 5.93 16.09 -8.80
N ILE A 262 5.25 15.79 -7.70
CA ILE A 262 4.91 14.41 -7.31
C ILE A 262 3.41 14.22 -7.48
N ASP A 263 3.03 13.32 -8.38
CA ASP A 263 1.64 13.00 -8.67
C ASP A 263 1.23 11.75 -7.89
N LEU A 264 0.36 11.94 -6.89
CA LEU A 264 -0.21 10.89 -6.04
C LEU A 264 -1.71 10.70 -6.30
N ARG A 265 -2.24 11.29 -7.36
CA ARG A 265 -3.65 11.10 -7.71
C ARG A 265 -3.93 9.64 -8.01
N ASP A 266 -5.05 9.15 -7.49
CA ASP A 266 -5.51 7.75 -7.60
C ASP A 266 -4.59 6.72 -6.91
N ASN A 267 -3.57 7.13 -6.16
CA ASN A 267 -2.71 6.25 -5.36
C ASN A 267 -3.37 5.98 -3.99
N GLY A 268 -3.85 4.75 -3.80
CA GLY A 268 -4.52 4.28 -2.58
C GLY A 268 -3.59 4.02 -1.39
N GLY A 269 -2.28 4.21 -1.54
CA GLY A 269 -1.29 3.94 -0.51
C GLY A 269 -0.52 2.64 -0.74
N GLY A 270 -0.29 1.88 0.32
CA GLY A 270 0.46 0.62 0.32
C GLY A 270 1.39 0.48 1.53
N THR A 271 2.57 -0.10 1.32
CA THR A 271 3.58 -0.35 2.36
C THR A 271 4.16 0.94 2.91
N ILE A 272 4.03 1.15 4.22
CA ILE A 272 4.44 2.39 4.91
C ILE A 272 5.95 2.65 4.77
N GLU A 273 6.78 1.61 4.83
CA GLU A 273 8.24 1.74 4.69
C GLU A 273 8.64 2.48 3.40
N HIS A 274 7.94 2.23 2.29
CA HIS A 274 8.26 2.88 1.01
C HIS A 274 7.96 4.37 1.01
N CYS A 275 6.80 4.80 1.52
CA CYS A 275 6.47 6.23 1.55
C CYS A 275 7.27 7.00 2.60
N GLU A 276 7.67 6.37 3.70
CA GLU A 276 8.55 7.01 4.67
C GLU A 276 9.97 7.20 4.13
N ASN A 277 10.54 6.16 3.49
CA ASN A 277 11.86 6.25 2.86
C ASN A 277 11.86 7.28 1.71
N ALA A 278 10.82 7.28 0.86
CA ALA A 278 10.65 8.29 -0.19
C ALA A 278 10.48 9.71 0.38
N SER A 279 9.81 9.84 1.53
CA SER A 279 9.73 11.13 2.24
C SER A 279 11.10 11.57 2.78
N ALA A 280 11.85 10.64 3.36
CA ALA A 280 13.18 10.94 3.91
C ALA A 280 14.16 11.41 2.83
N ASP A 281 14.07 10.87 1.60
CA ASP A 281 14.87 11.32 0.46
C ASP A 281 14.63 12.79 0.06
N LEU A 282 13.53 13.40 0.49
CA LEU A 282 13.17 14.78 0.21
C LEU A 282 13.39 15.73 1.41
N LEU A 283 13.87 15.23 2.54
CA LEU A 283 13.99 15.96 3.80
C LEU A 283 15.43 16.04 4.26
N SER A 284 15.70 17.00 5.16
CA SER A 284 17.00 17.13 5.80
C SER A 284 17.11 16.17 6.98
N LYS A 285 18.34 15.77 7.29
CA LYS A 285 18.64 14.95 8.47
C LYS A 285 18.02 15.53 9.74
N GLY A 286 17.32 14.67 10.49
CA GLY A 286 16.69 14.97 11.76
C GLY A 286 15.30 15.59 11.65
N GLU A 287 14.79 15.84 10.44
CA GLU A 287 13.39 16.20 10.26
C GLU A 287 12.48 15.04 10.63
N LYS A 288 11.40 15.36 11.35
CA LYS A 288 10.48 14.40 11.93
C LYS A 288 9.50 13.92 10.86
N LEU A 289 9.38 12.61 10.72
CA LEU A 289 8.39 11.95 9.88
C LEU A 289 7.11 11.69 10.68
N ALA A 290 6.33 10.70 10.27
CA ALA A 290 5.12 10.32 10.96
C ALA A 290 5.38 9.87 12.40
N THR A 291 4.38 10.05 13.24
CA THR A 291 4.30 9.46 14.57
C THR A 291 3.20 8.43 14.57
N PHE A 292 3.51 7.21 15.00
CA PHE A 292 2.58 6.11 15.13
C PHE A 292 2.24 5.89 16.60
N VAL A 293 0.95 5.77 16.90
CA VAL A 293 0.46 5.27 18.19
C VAL A 293 -0.10 3.89 17.93
N GLU A 294 0.62 2.88 18.38
CA GLU A 294 0.39 1.47 18.03
C GLU A 294 -0.17 0.71 19.22
N ALA A 295 -1.20 -0.10 18.98
CA ALA A 295 -1.70 -1.03 19.96
C ALA A 295 -0.71 -2.19 20.15
N THR A 296 -0.41 -2.48 21.40
CA THR A 296 0.44 -3.59 21.83
C THR A 296 -0.15 -4.23 23.08
N TRP A 297 0.50 -5.21 23.68
CA TRP A 297 -0.04 -5.88 24.84
C TRP A 297 1.02 -6.25 25.87
N ASP A 298 0.54 -6.51 27.09
CA ASP A 298 1.33 -7.08 28.17
C ASP A 298 0.56 -8.22 28.84
N SER A 299 1.29 -9.15 29.44
CA SER A 299 0.71 -10.23 30.22
C SER A 299 0.81 -9.86 31.70
N VAL A 300 -0.32 -9.64 32.32
CA VAL A 300 -0.41 -9.34 33.76
C VAL A 300 -0.92 -10.58 34.50
N GLN A 301 -0.16 -11.04 35.50
CA GLN A 301 -0.60 -12.16 36.34
C GLN A 301 -1.78 -11.73 37.21
N SER A 302 -2.93 -12.36 36.98
CA SER A 302 -4.13 -12.18 37.79
C SER A 302 -4.53 -13.51 38.43
N GLY A 303 -4.09 -13.73 39.66
CA GLY A 303 -4.27 -15.02 40.35
C GLY A 303 -3.44 -16.15 39.69
N ILE A 304 -4.12 -17.21 39.22
CA ILE A 304 -3.50 -18.37 38.55
C ILE A 304 -3.43 -18.19 37.04
N GLN A 305 -4.10 -17.18 36.47
CA GLN A 305 -4.21 -16.94 35.04
C GLN A 305 -3.48 -15.66 34.63
N ASN A 306 -2.86 -15.69 33.46
CA ASN A 306 -2.33 -14.49 32.81
C ASN A 306 -3.50 -13.79 32.07
N LYS A 307 -3.65 -12.51 32.31
CA LYS A 307 -4.59 -11.66 31.58
C LYS A 307 -3.83 -10.80 30.60
N ILE A 308 -4.30 -10.76 29.35
CA ILE A 308 -3.81 -9.82 28.35
C ILE A 308 -4.33 -8.43 28.69
N VAL A 309 -3.44 -7.45 28.66
CA VAL A 309 -3.76 -6.04 28.86
C VAL A 309 -3.21 -5.29 27.68
N GLN A 310 -4.09 -4.66 26.88
CA GLN A 310 -3.69 -3.82 25.77
C GLN A 310 -2.98 -2.56 26.28
N LYS A 311 -1.97 -2.14 25.54
CA LYS A 311 -1.20 -0.90 25.75
C LYS A 311 -1.05 -0.17 24.43
N PHE A 312 -0.58 1.06 24.52
CA PHE A 312 -0.28 1.87 23.34
C PHE A 312 1.16 2.38 23.43
N ASP A 313 1.94 2.06 22.42
CA ASP A 313 3.30 2.57 22.26
C ASP A 313 3.31 3.69 21.23
N THR A 314 4.12 4.71 21.47
CA THR A 314 4.28 5.82 20.53
C THR A 314 5.67 5.78 19.92
N THR A 315 5.73 5.73 18.60
CA THR A 315 6.98 5.73 17.83
C THR A 315 6.95 6.90 16.86
N THR A 316 8.07 7.61 16.77
CA THR A 316 8.25 8.69 15.79
C THR A 316 9.47 8.39 14.95
N ASP A 317 9.33 8.49 13.64
CA ASP A 317 10.41 8.30 12.70
C ASP A 317 11.06 9.63 12.30
N TYR A 318 12.29 9.58 11.83
CA TYR A 318 13.10 10.74 11.47
C TYR A 318 13.91 10.44 10.21
N ALA A 319 14.16 11.46 9.39
CA ALA A 319 15.16 11.37 8.33
C ALA A 319 16.55 11.17 8.97
N GLU A 320 17.15 10.00 8.77
CA GLU A 320 18.42 9.63 9.41
C GLU A 320 19.63 10.31 8.76
N VAL A 321 19.51 10.67 7.48
CA VAL A 321 20.52 11.35 6.68
C VAL A 321 19.88 12.49 5.89
N ASP A 322 20.69 13.36 5.31
CA ASP A 322 20.21 14.34 4.33
C ASP A 322 19.74 13.59 3.07
N GLY A 323 18.47 13.78 2.72
CA GLY A 323 17.89 13.22 1.51
C GLY A 323 18.48 13.83 0.24
N ILE A 324 18.61 13.05 -0.82
CA ILE A 324 19.22 13.50 -2.09
C ILE A 324 18.43 14.64 -2.75
N GLY A 325 17.11 14.68 -2.56
CA GLY A 325 16.19 15.70 -3.08
C GLY A 325 15.81 16.80 -2.07
N LYS A 326 16.50 16.91 -0.91
CA LYS A 326 16.13 17.84 0.15
C LYS A 326 16.04 19.31 -0.27
N ASP A 327 16.81 19.68 -1.28
CA ASP A 327 16.89 21.06 -1.79
C ASP A 327 15.88 21.33 -2.94
N LEU A 328 15.15 20.32 -3.41
CA LEU A 328 14.14 20.49 -4.44
C LEU A 328 12.90 21.19 -3.90
N TYR A 329 12.32 22.07 -4.72
CA TYR A 329 11.00 22.64 -4.48
C TYR A 329 9.93 21.66 -4.97
N VAL A 330 9.20 21.04 -4.04
CA VAL A 330 8.23 19.99 -4.34
C VAL A 330 6.82 20.54 -4.39
N VAL A 331 6.08 20.18 -5.43
CA VAL A 331 4.63 20.44 -5.59
C VAL A 331 3.92 19.09 -5.69
N PHE A 332 2.82 18.91 -4.98
CA PHE A 332 2.04 17.69 -5.01
C PHE A 332 0.77 17.83 -5.85
N LEU A 333 0.41 16.74 -6.54
CA LEU A 333 -0.91 16.51 -7.07
C LEU A 333 -1.60 15.41 -6.25
N ALA A 334 -2.82 15.67 -5.77
CA ALA A 334 -3.59 14.71 -4.97
C ALA A 334 -5.08 14.82 -5.28
N ASN A 335 -5.83 13.73 -5.04
CA ASN A 335 -7.27 13.70 -5.19
C ASN A 335 -7.95 12.85 -4.11
N GLU A 336 -9.26 12.68 -4.20
CA GLU A 336 -10.07 11.92 -3.25
C GLU A 336 -9.74 10.42 -3.17
N ASN A 337 -8.95 9.88 -4.11
CA ASN A 337 -8.45 8.51 -4.09
C ASN A 337 -7.02 8.42 -3.54
N THR A 338 -6.35 9.56 -3.31
CA THR A 338 -5.05 9.60 -2.61
C THR A 338 -5.26 9.22 -1.16
N ALA A 339 -4.68 8.10 -0.71
CA ALA A 339 -4.99 7.53 0.61
C ALA A 339 -3.77 6.93 1.33
N SER A 340 -3.86 6.80 2.66
CA SER A 340 -2.94 5.99 3.49
C SER A 340 -1.47 6.42 3.33
N CYS A 341 -0.58 5.53 2.84
CA CYS A 341 0.85 5.81 2.62
C CYS A 341 1.08 7.08 1.76
N SER A 342 0.22 7.34 0.75
CA SER A 342 0.27 8.58 -0.02
C SER A 342 0.00 9.82 0.83
N GLU A 343 -0.96 9.71 1.77
CA GLU A 343 -1.25 10.79 2.72
C GLU A 343 -0.13 10.96 3.76
N ILE A 344 0.55 9.86 4.16
CA ILE A 344 1.74 9.93 5.01
C ILE A 344 2.85 10.70 4.30
N MET A 345 3.12 10.42 3.02
CA MET A 345 4.12 11.16 2.26
C MET A 345 3.76 12.65 2.14
N LEU A 346 2.52 12.98 1.81
CA LEU A 346 2.03 14.37 1.81
C LEU A 346 2.25 15.03 3.17
N MET A 347 1.82 14.38 4.25
CA MET A 347 1.95 14.84 5.61
C MET A 347 3.41 15.07 6.01
N ASN A 348 4.29 14.10 5.76
CA ASN A 348 5.71 14.17 6.10
C ASN A 348 6.39 15.36 5.44
N ILE A 349 6.16 15.55 4.14
CA ILE A 349 6.81 16.62 3.40
C ILE A 349 6.21 17.97 3.75
N THR A 350 4.88 18.11 3.70
CA THR A 350 4.22 19.42 3.87
C THR A 350 4.30 19.96 5.29
N SER A 351 4.49 19.11 6.29
CA SER A 351 4.74 19.56 7.67
C SER A 351 6.16 20.08 7.88
N ASN A 352 7.14 19.63 7.08
CA ASN A 352 8.55 19.99 7.25
C ASN A 352 9.00 21.09 6.31
N LYS A 353 8.49 21.18 5.09
CA LYS A 353 8.87 22.20 4.10
C LYS A 353 7.67 22.75 3.33
N ALA A 354 7.84 23.92 2.74
CA ALA A 354 6.85 24.52 1.90
C ALA A 354 6.68 23.71 0.61
N SER A 355 5.60 22.95 0.52
CA SER A 355 5.29 22.07 -0.61
C SER A 355 3.79 22.12 -0.89
N PRO A 356 3.35 22.99 -1.83
CA PRO A 356 1.93 23.17 -2.14
C PRO A 356 1.29 21.90 -2.68
N ILE A 357 0.03 21.69 -2.31
CA ILE A 357 -0.83 20.62 -2.83
C ILE A 357 -1.86 21.23 -3.80
N VAL A 358 -1.94 20.66 -4.99
CA VAL A 358 -2.93 21.02 -6.02
C VAL A 358 -3.85 19.82 -6.26
N GLY A 359 -5.15 20.02 -6.23
CA GLY A 359 -6.11 18.95 -6.50
C GLY A 359 -7.37 19.03 -5.69
N THR A 360 -7.82 17.92 -5.13
CA THR A 360 -8.98 17.81 -4.22
C THR A 360 -8.54 17.25 -2.87
N THR A 361 -9.44 17.32 -1.87
CA THR A 361 -9.19 16.75 -0.55
C THR A 361 -8.96 15.25 -0.66
N THR A 362 -7.95 14.73 0.04
CA THR A 362 -7.58 13.34 0.02
C THR A 362 -8.58 12.46 0.79
N TYR A 363 -8.37 11.15 0.78
CA TYR A 363 -9.33 10.17 1.31
C TYR A 363 -9.52 10.23 2.83
N GLY A 364 -8.45 10.47 3.61
CA GLY A 364 -8.51 10.52 5.07
C GLY A 364 -8.29 9.18 5.77
N LYS A 365 -7.34 8.35 5.32
CA LYS A 365 -6.97 7.09 6.00
C LYS A 365 -5.70 7.26 6.83
N GLY A 366 -5.81 7.90 7.98
CA GLY A 366 -4.70 8.12 8.94
C GLY A 366 -4.59 6.99 9.99
N ILE A 367 -4.73 5.73 9.55
CA ILE A 367 -4.59 4.51 10.36
C ILE A 367 -3.77 3.47 9.61
N GLY A 368 -3.02 2.65 10.36
CA GLY A 368 -2.23 1.54 9.86
C GLY A 368 -2.87 0.19 10.15
N GLN A 369 -2.62 -0.79 9.29
CA GLN A 369 -2.99 -2.19 9.50
C GLN A 369 -1.75 -3.07 9.48
N GLY A 370 -1.62 -3.90 10.53
CA GLY A 370 -0.73 -5.05 10.52
C GLY A 370 -1.38 -6.23 9.82
N TYR A 371 -0.63 -6.86 8.89
CA TYR A 371 -1.04 -8.09 8.22
C TYR A 371 -0.04 -9.20 8.51
N SER A 372 -0.51 -10.41 8.73
CA SER A 372 0.35 -11.59 8.84
C SER A 372 -0.44 -12.88 8.60
N GLU A 373 0.31 -13.95 8.32
CA GLU A 373 -0.25 -15.29 8.22
C GLU A 373 -0.56 -15.86 9.62
N THR A 374 -1.68 -16.56 9.75
CA THR A 374 -2.02 -17.32 10.95
C THR A 374 -1.41 -18.72 10.89
N PHE A 375 -1.43 -19.45 12.02
CA PHE A 375 -0.88 -20.81 12.04
C PHE A 375 -1.67 -21.80 11.17
N ALA A 376 -2.93 -21.53 10.89
CA ALA A 376 -3.75 -22.33 9.99
C ALA A 376 -3.52 -21.96 8.51
N GLY A 377 -2.73 -20.93 8.23
CA GLY A 377 -2.45 -20.43 6.88
C GLY A 377 -3.41 -19.36 6.37
N GLY A 378 -4.32 -18.86 7.21
CA GLY A 378 -5.13 -17.68 6.89
C GLY A 378 -4.33 -16.38 7.03
N ILE A 379 -4.90 -15.26 6.59
CA ILE A 379 -4.30 -13.93 6.76
C ILE A 379 -5.23 -13.06 7.56
N PHE A 380 -4.70 -12.42 8.59
CA PHE A 380 -5.40 -11.32 9.26
C PHE A 380 -4.86 -9.98 8.77
N GLY A 381 -5.74 -8.98 8.73
CA GLY A 381 -5.40 -7.57 8.66
C GLY A 381 -6.09 -6.87 9.83
N ILE A 382 -5.33 -6.27 10.73
CA ILE A 382 -5.86 -5.64 11.94
C ILE A 382 -5.41 -4.19 11.97
N THR A 383 -6.35 -3.26 12.17
CA THR A 383 -6.02 -1.85 12.45
C THR A 383 -5.41 -1.76 13.84
N ASP A 384 -4.10 -1.53 13.87
CA ASP A 384 -3.29 -1.52 15.08
C ASP A 384 -2.66 -0.16 15.38
N ALA A 385 -2.66 0.78 14.42
CA ALA A 385 -2.01 2.07 14.58
C ALA A 385 -2.88 3.25 14.16
N HIS A 386 -2.71 4.36 14.88
CA HIS A 386 -3.12 5.70 14.45
C HIS A 386 -1.91 6.54 14.10
N ILE A 387 -2.05 7.38 13.06
CA ILE A 387 -0.96 8.12 12.43
C ILE A 387 -1.15 9.61 12.69
N PHE A 388 -0.06 10.26 13.11
CA PHE A 388 -0.03 11.67 13.45
C PHE A 388 1.17 12.37 12.79
N ASP A 389 1.05 13.66 12.54
CA ASP A 389 2.14 14.49 12.09
C ASP A 389 3.12 14.83 13.22
N LYS A 390 4.15 15.60 12.88
CA LYS A 390 5.15 16.07 13.86
C LYS A 390 4.58 16.94 14.98
N ASN A 391 3.38 17.48 14.83
CA ASN A 391 2.69 18.35 15.82
C ASN A 391 1.65 17.57 16.62
N GLY A 392 1.41 16.27 16.31
CA GLY A 392 0.40 15.43 16.92
C GLY A 392 -1.00 15.63 16.34
N GLU A 393 -1.09 16.15 15.11
CA GLU A 393 -2.34 16.29 14.36
C GLU A 393 -2.54 15.09 13.43
N THR A 394 -3.79 14.68 13.19
CA THR A 394 -4.13 13.57 12.28
C THR A 394 -5.09 14.04 11.20
N TYR A 395 -4.96 13.45 10.02
CA TYR A 395 -5.88 13.63 8.90
C TYR A 395 -6.96 12.52 8.83
N HIS A 396 -6.96 11.60 9.79
CA HIS A 396 -7.90 10.47 9.79
C HIS A 396 -9.35 10.95 9.75
N SER A 397 -10.14 10.37 8.84
CA SER A 397 -11.55 10.66 8.54
C SER A 397 -11.84 12.02 7.88
N PHE A 398 -10.85 12.89 7.71
CA PHE A 398 -11.05 14.23 7.13
C PHE A 398 -10.32 14.44 5.81
N GLY A 399 -9.19 13.74 5.62
CA GLY A 399 -8.27 13.97 4.51
C GLY A 399 -7.37 15.19 4.69
N ILE A 400 -6.52 15.41 3.71
CA ILE A 400 -5.63 16.57 3.61
C ILE A 400 -6.21 17.49 2.55
N GLU A 401 -6.54 18.73 2.94
CA GLU A 401 -7.06 19.74 2.02
C GLU A 401 -5.95 20.28 1.12
N PRO A 402 -6.19 20.46 -0.19
CA PRO A 402 -5.21 21.09 -1.08
C PRO A 402 -5.09 22.59 -0.83
N ASP A 403 -3.94 23.17 -1.12
CA ASP A 403 -3.74 24.63 -1.13
C ASP A 403 -4.45 25.26 -2.35
N HIS A 404 -4.55 24.50 -3.44
CA HIS A 404 -5.25 24.91 -4.67
C HIS A 404 -6.32 23.88 -5.03
N LEU A 405 -7.56 24.16 -4.64
CA LEU A 405 -8.72 23.30 -4.93
C LEU A 405 -9.11 23.41 -6.42
N ILE A 406 -8.84 22.36 -7.18
CA ILE A 406 -9.10 22.27 -8.61
C ILE A 406 -9.65 20.87 -8.91
N TYR A 407 -10.81 20.77 -9.57
CA TYR A 407 -11.46 19.49 -9.89
C TYR A 407 -11.05 18.90 -11.24
N ASP A 408 -10.61 19.72 -12.16
CA ASP A 408 -10.26 19.34 -13.53
C ASP A 408 -8.79 18.84 -13.56
N PRO A 409 -8.52 17.54 -13.89
CA PRO A 409 -7.18 16.97 -13.83
C PRO A 409 -6.14 17.68 -14.72
N ASP A 410 -6.55 18.17 -15.91
CA ASP A 410 -5.63 18.89 -16.80
C ASP A 410 -5.24 20.26 -16.22
N LYS A 411 -6.20 20.92 -15.56
CA LYS A 411 -5.95 22.19 -14.88
C LYS A 411 -5.13 22.00 -13.60
N GLN A 412 -5.28 20.87 -12.92
CA GLN A 412 -4.41 20.52 -11.78
C GLN A 412 -2.95 20.45 -12.22
N MET A 413 -2.66 19.67 -13.28
CA MET A 413 -1.30 19.56 -13.81
C MET A 413 -0.76 20.91 -14.30
N ALA A 414 -1.56 21.69 -15.03
CA ALA A 414 -1.15 23.00 -15.50
C ALA A 414 -0.81 23.96 -14.34
N LYS A 415 -1.60 23.93 -13.26
CA LYS A 415 -1.35 24.74 -12.06
C LYS A 415 -0.09 24.27 -11.29
N ALA A 416 0.12 22.97 -11.18
CA ALA A 416 1.32 22.42 -10.56
C ALA A 416 2.59 22.82 -11.32
N VAL A 417 2.56 22.78 -12.66
CA VAL A 417 3.66 23.25 -13.52
C VAL A 417 3.90 24.76 -13.34
N GLU A 418 2.85 25.57 -13.29
CA GLU A 418 2.96 27.03 -13.02
C GLU A 418 3.69 27.28 -11.69
N ILE A 419 3.26 26.62 -10.60
CA ILE A 419 3.83 26.77 -9.27
C ILE A 419 5.29 26.30 -9.24
N ALA A 420 5.57 25.12 -9.80
CA ALA A 420 6.92 24.54 -9.85
C ALA A 420 7.89 25.42 -10.65
N THR A 421 7.41 26.06 -11.73
CA THR A 421 8.20 27.00 -12.55
C THR A 421 8.55 28.27 -11.78
N LEU A 422 7.60 28.79 -11.02
CA LEU A 422 7.82 30.02 -10.24
C LEU A 422 8.73 29.76 -9.02
N GLY A 423 8.69 28.56 -8.45
CA GLY A 423 9.49 28.15 -7.29
C GLY A 423 9.28 29.03 -6.05
N THR A 424 8.20 29.81 -5.99
CA THR A 424 8.05 30.94 -5.07
C THR A 424 6.82 30.85 -4.16
N GLU A 425 5.87 29.95 -4.44
CA GLU A 425 4.74 29.81 -3.54
C GLU A 425 5.19 29.19 -2.21
N LYS A 426 5.01 29.97 -1.15
CA LYS A 426 5.23 29.50 0.22
C LYS A 426 3.90 29.02 0.77
N ARG A 427 3.82 27.77 1.14
CA ARG A 427 2.74 27.29 1.97
C ARG A 427 2.75 28.04 3.30
N THR A 428 1.63 28.62 3.72
CA THR A 428 1.46 29.09 5.10
C THR A 428 1.51 27.88 6.02
N ALA A 429 2.41 27.90 7.00
CA ALA A 429 2.71 26.78 7.89
C ALA A 429 1.43 26.09 8.43
N GLY A 430 1.33 24.81 8.22
CA GLY A 430 0.20 23.95 8.61
C GLY A 430 -0.44 23.27 7.39
N TYR A 431 -0.99 22.06 7.59
CA TYR A 431 -1.92 21.49 6.62
C TYR A 431 -3.04 22.48 6.31
N GLY A 432 -3.59 22.46 5.11
CA GLY A 432 -4.89 23.02 4.88
C GLY A 432 -5.80 22.57 6.04
N LYS A 433 -6.53 23.47 6.67
CA LYS A 433 -7.24 23.31 7.95
C LYS A 433 -7.64 21.85 8.22
N VAL A 434 -6.84 21.14 9.03
CA VAL A 434 -7.27 19.89 9.63
C VAL A 434 -8.40 20.26 10.56
N SER A 435 -9.60 19.77 10.28
CA SER A 435 -10.70 19.83 11.24
C SER A 435 -10.27 19.00 12.45
N THR A 436 -9.90 19.66 13.52
CA THR A 436 -9.51 19.02 14.78
C THR A 436 -10.71 18.31 15.36
N GLY A 437 -10.91 17.04 14.97
CA GLY A 437 -11.73 16.14 15.77
C GLY A 437 -10.98 15.93 17.09
N ASN A 438 -11.64 16.22 18.21
CA ASN A 438 -11.14 15.84 19.55
C ASN A 438 -11.06 14.32 19.61
N PHE A 439 -9.92 13.74 19.20
CA PHE A 439 -9.58 12.40 19.65
C PHE A 439 -9.08 12.52 21.10
N ASP A 440 -9.65 11.70 21.96
CA ASP A 440 -9.32 11.68 23.38
C ASP A 440 -7.82 11.47 23.58
N LYS A 441 -7.11 12.55 23.88
CA LYS A 441 -5.70 12.49 24.30
C LYS A 441 -5.49 11.67 25.59
N GLU A 442 -6.58 11.22 26.22
CA GLU A 442 -6.52 10.38 27.42
C GLU A 442 -6.10 8.93 27.16
N ALA A 443 -6.11 8.45 25.88
CA ALA A 443 -5.61 7.12 25.54
C ALA A 443 -4.07 7.03 25.44
N ALA A 444 -3.38 8.15 25.29
CA ALA A 444 -1.92 8.22 25.31
C ALA A 444 -1.43 8.36 26.77
N GLY A 445 -1.63 7.31 27.57
CA GLY A 445 -1.05 7.21 28.91
C GLY A 445 0.47 7.10 28.84
N GLU A 446 1.14 7.78 29.79
CA GLU A 446 2.59 7.76 29.94
C GLU A 446 3.15 6.34 29.84
N SER A 447 4.13 6.15 28.95
CA SER A 447 4.81 4.88 28.71
C SER A 447 5.54 4.41 29.96
N SER A 448 5.08 3.34 30.59
CA SER A 448 5.95 2.54 31.46
C SER A 448 6.82 1.65 30.58
N GLU A 449 8.13 1.65 30.83
CA GLU A 449 9.11 0.78 30.14
C GLU A 449 8.64 -0.69 30.12
N ALA A 450 8.06 -1.11 28.99
CA ALA A 450 7.67 -2.49 28.75
C ALA A 450 8.73 -3.20 27.92
N LYS A 451 9.10 -4.41 28.35
CA LYS A 451 10.00 -5.29 27.61
C LYS A 451 9.45 -5.56 26.21
N VAL A 452 10.27 -5.22 25.24
CA VAL A 452 10.05 -5.24 23.81
C VAL A 452 9.77 -6.67 23.33
N LEU A 453 8.57 -6.94 22.87
CA LEU A 453 8.34 -7.86 21.76
C LEU A 453 8.87 -7.17 20.51
N ASP A 454 9.56 -7.93 19.66
CA ASP A 454 10.32 -7.45 18.51
C ASP A 454 9.60 -6.27 17.81
N ARG A 455 10.03 -5.05 18.11
CA ARG A 455 9.47 -3.79 17.59
C ARG A 455 9.53 -3.75 16.06
N ASP A 456 10.51 -4.45 15.50
CA ASP A 456 10.69 -4.59 14.05
C ASP A 456 9.54 -5.38 13.41
N TYR A 457 8.90 -6.28 14.14
CA TYR A 457 7.75 -7.03 13.62
C TYR A 457 6.49 -6.16 13.54
N ILE A 458 6.24 -5.35 14.55
CA ILE A 458 5.05 -4.46 14.60
C ILE A 458 5.22 -3.28 13.64
N ARG A 459 6.40 -2.68 13.56
CA ARG A 459 6.73 -1.61 12.59
C ARG A 459 6.60 -2.06 11.15
N ARG A 460 7.03 -3.31 10.86
CA ARG A 460 6.94 -3.91 9.53
C ARG A 460 5.53 -4.41 9.22
N GLY A 461 4.72 -4.68 10.24
CA GLY A 461 3.33 -5.10 10.11
C GLY A 461 2.35 -3.99 9.78
N ALA A 462 2.66 -2.72 10.08
CA ALA A 462 1.79 -1.59 9.73
C ALA A 462 1.80 -1.25 8.23
N GLY A 463 2.48 -2.03 7.42
CA GLY A 463 2.51 -1.84 5.97
C GLY A 463 3.52 -2.69 5.23
N SER A 464 4.48 -3.35 5.88
CA SER A 464 5.37 -4.27 5.21
C SER A 464 5.10 -5.71 5.63
N PHE A 465 4.78 -6.54 4.65
CA PHE A 465 4.54 -7.97 4.81
C PHE A 465 5.89 -8.69 4.92
N ARG A 466 6.36 -8.97 6.13
CA ARG A 466 7.41 -9.98 6.33
C ARG A 466 6.85 -11.10 7.15
N PHE A 467 6.72 -12.27 6.51
CA PHE A 467 6.38 -13.50 7.19
C PHE A 467 7.52 -13.92 8.10
N LYS A 468 7.30 -13.86 9.42
CA LYS A 468 7.94 -14.82 10.32
C LYS A 468 6.89 -15.87 10.66
N LYS A 469 7.12 -17.13 10.25
CA LYS A 469 6.48 -18.26 10.93
C LYS A 469 6.75 -18.07 12.42
N VAL A 470 5.69 -17.87 13.19
CA VAL A 470 5.80 -17.92 14.65
C VAL A 470 6.27 -19.34 14.97
N ALA A 471 7.50 -19.48 15.44
CA ALA A 471 8.00 -20.76 15.91
C ALA A 471 7.16 -21.17 17.13
N ASN A 472 6.64 -22.41 17.07
CA ASN A 472 5.89 -23.08 18.13
C ASN A 472 6.58 -23.01 19.48
#